data_958d99dbc5dc6e05e259216873bb81ff
#
_entry.id   958d99dbc5dc6e05e259216873bb81ff
#
_cell.length_a   1.000
_cell.length_b   1.000
_cell.length_c   1.000
_cell.angle_alpha   90.00
_cell.angle_beta   90.00
_cell.angle_gamma   90.00
#
_symmetry.space_group_name_H-M   'P 1'
#
loop_
_entity.id
_entity.type
_entity.pdbx_description
1 polymer ?
#
loop_
_entity_poly.entity_id
_entity_poly.type
_entity_poly.pdbx_seq_one_letter_code
_entity_poly.pdbx_strand_id
1 'polypeptide(L)'
;TNNEVENIDEIVRATMQGGDVNPLREAREKAEGESFTDGDDEGVAFRGRRQVVDDPTKFTGRYLAGSPDAPVKIVMMSDYQCPDCKRFEDQIAAILESRDDVSLSVIHFPFNQDCNPYVNRTLHSNACWAARFAETAGILGGEEGFWKAHEMLFSRKGRFTQTDFPPMVEELGFDPQTFQTIMMGPAVDALVQEDVKVGSQLGVYFTPMIFINGVQFKWYQNRGRLADAGNRIAGGIAAGTMDPTLKSPPTTAV
;
A
#
# COMPACT_ATOMS: atom_id res chain seq x y z
N THR A 1 12.32 7.47 -19.05
CA THR A 1 13.31 6.44 -19.38
C THR A 1 14.43 6.37 -18.35
N ASN A 2 15.31 7.36 -18.17
CA ASN A 2 16.40 7.29 -17.18
C ASN A 2 15.87 7.21 -15.74
N ASN A 3 14.89 8.03 -15.37
CA ASN A 3 14.29 8.04 -14.03
C ASN A 3 13.60 6.73 -13.65
N GLU A 4 13.11 5.97 -14.62
CA GLU A 4 12.45 4.67 -14.39
C GLU A 4 13.47 3.59 -14.01
N VAL A 5 14.58 3.56 -14.71
CA VAL A 5 15.70 2.65 -14.41
C VAL A 5 16.28 2.99 -13.03
N GLU A 6 16.48 4.27 -12.74
CA GLU A 6 16.94 4.74 -11.42
C GLU A 6 16.02 4.29 -10.28
N ASN A 7 14.69 4.30 -10.50
CA ASN A 7 13.75 3.84 -9.48
C ASN A 7 13.89 2.35 -9.15
N ILE A 8 13.94 1.49 -10.18
CA ILE A 8 14.10 0.04 -9.96
C ILE A 8 15.47 -0.24 -9.34
N ASP A 9 16.53 0.39 -9.82
CA ASP A 9 17.88 0.21 -9.28
C ASP A 9 18.00 0.65 -7.83
N GLU A 10 17.26 1.68 -7.42
CA GLU A 10 17.22 2.13 -6.03
C GLU A 10 16.47 1.15 -5.13
N ILE A 11 15.32 0.61 -5.57
CA ILE A 11 14.59 -0.43 -4.84
C ILE A 11 15.48 -1.68 -4.71
N VAL A 12 16.11 -2.11 -5.79
CA VAL A 12 17.05 -3.23 -5.80
C VAL A 12 18.19 -2.97 -4.80
N ARG A 13 18.79 -1.77 -4.86
CA ARG A 13 19.88 -1.39 -3.95
C ARG A 13 19.47 -1.34 -2.50
N ALA A 14 18.30 -0.77 -2.17
CA ALA A 14 17.75 -0.76 -0.82
C ALA A 14 17.50 -2.18 -0.30
N THR A 15 16.97 -3.08 -1.16
CA THR A 15 16.76 -4.48 -0.83
C THR A 15 18.10 -5.22 -0.61
N MET A 16 19.12 -4.94 -1.41
CA MET A 16 20.46 -5.52 -1.27
C MET A 16 21.20 -5.10 0.01
N GLN A 17 20.93 -3.89 0.51
CA GLN A 17 21.59 -3.35 1.71
C GLN A 17 20.91 -3.79 3.02
N GLY A 18 20.03 -4.79 2.96
CA GLY A 18 19.40 -5.36 4.15
C GLY A 18 18.51 -4.39 4.91
N GLY A 19 17.86 -3.47 4.20
CA GLY A 19 16.91 -2.54 4.80
C GLY A 19 17.54 -1.42 5.62
N ASP A 20 18.87 -1.30 5.69
CA ASP A 20 19.48 -0.07 6.18
C ASP A 20 19.31 1.02 5.11
N VAL A 21 18.23 1.75 5.25
CA VAL A 21 17.87 2.92 4.42
C VAL A 21 18.65 4.17 4.84
N ASN A 22 19.73 3.98 5.59
CA ASN A 22 20.57 5.05 6.12
C ASN A 22 21.06 6.04 5.03
N PRO A 23 21.46 5.64 3.81
CA PRO A 23 21.79 6.59 2.76
C PRO A 23 20.60 7.47 2.33
N LEU A 24 19.39 6.91 2.37
CA LEU A 24 18.18 7.67 2.04
C LEU A 24 17.70 8.52 3.22
N ARG A 25 17.95 8.09 4.45
CA ARG A 25 17.73 8.85 5.67
C ARG A 25 18.71 10.02 5.77
N GLU A 26 19.99 9.82 5.50
CA GLU A 26 21.00 10.89 5.44
C GLU A 26 20.68 11.90 4.32
N ALA A 27 20.24 11.43 3.16
CA ALA A 27 19.77 12.29 2.08
C ALA A 27 18.52 13.10 2.47
N ARG A 28 17.64 12.52 3.29
CA ARG A 28 16.48 13.19 3.87
C ARG A 28 16.88 14.23 4.90
N GLU A 29 17.73 13.88 5.87
CA GLU A 29 18.23 14.77 6.91
C GLU A 29 19.01 15.96 6.31
N LYS A 30 19.81 15.69 5.26
CA LYS A 30 20.53 16.76 4.54
C LYS A 30 19.60 17.69 3.76
N ALA A 31 18.49 17.17 3.23
CA ALA A 31 17.49 17.96 2.53
C ALA A 31 16.55 18.73 3.49
N GLU A 32 16.37 18.26 4.73
CA GLU A 32 15.63 18.96 5.79
C GLU A 32 16.44 20.12 6.42
N GLY A 33 17.78 20.07 6.29
CA GLY A 33 18.68 21.16 6.72
C GLY A 33 18.75 22.35 5.77
N GLU A 34 18.24 22.25 4.55
CA GLU A 34 18.12 23.37 3.62
C GLU A 34 16.78 24.08 3.86
N SER A 35 16.85 25.22 4.56
CA SER A 35 15.75 26.10 4.91
C SER A 35 14.76 26.30 3.76
N PHE A 36 13.55 25.84 3.92
CA PHE A 36 12.42 26.19 3.08
C PHE A 36 11.86 27.54 3.56
N THR A 37 11.98 28.56 2.73
CA THR A 37 11.25 29.82 2.91
C THR A 37 9.78 29.60 2.57
N ASP A 38 8.90 30.07 3.46
CA ASP A 38 7.45 30.07 3.32
C ASP A 38 7.03 30.63 1.95
N GLY A 39 6.41 29.79 1.17
CA GLY A 39 5.72 30.14 -0.06
C GLY A 39 4.60 29.11 -0.33
N ASP A 40 3.40 29.60 -0.40
CA ASP A 40 2.06 29.02 -0.48
C ASP A 40 1.83 27.79 -1.37
N ASP A 41 2.67 26.75 -1.29
CA ASP A 41 2.51 25.55 -2.14
C ASP A 41 2.86 24.24 -1.41
N GLU A 42 2.19 23.99 -0.27
CA GLU A 42 2.37 22.76 0.52
C GLU A 42 2.13 21.46 -0.29
N GLY A 43 1.41 21.52 -1.42
CA GLY A 43 1.13 20.38 -2.29
C GLY A 43 2.26 19.97 -3.23
N VAL A 44 3.23 20.84 -3.50
CA VAL A 44 4.28 20.62 -4.52
C VAL A 44 5.55 19.98 -3.93
N ALA A 45 5.85 20.24 -2.66
CA ALA A 45 7.07 19.76 -2.01
C ALA A 45 7.20 18.21 -1.95
N PHE A 46 6.07 17.49 -1.86
CA PHE A 46 6.06 16.03 -1.81
C PHE A 46 6.18 15.34 -3.18
N ARG A 47 5.96 16.04 -4.29
CA ARG A 47 5.96 15.45 -5.64
C ARG A 47 7.34 14.97 -6.13
N GLY A 48 8.40 15.42 -5.50
CA GLY A 48 9.77 15.12 -5.93
C GLY A 48 10.50 14.02 -5.14
N ARG A 49 10.13 13.79 -3.89
CA ARG A 49 10.83 12.84 -2.99
C ARG A 49 10.19 11.47 -3.02
N ARG A 50 11.02 10.42 -2.94
CA ARG A 50 10.57 9.06 -2.76
C ARG A 50 10.41 8.78 -1.27
N GLN A 51 9.29 8.14 -0.90
CA GLN A 51 9.07 7.72 0.48
C GLN A 51 9.76 6.37 0.72
N VAL A 52 10.39 6.24 1.88
CA VAL A 52 11.00 5.00 2.37
C VAL A 52 10.56 4.81 3.81
N VAL A 53 10.13 3.60 4.14
CA VAL A 53 9.70 3.28 5.51
C VAL A 53 10.91 2.95 6.39
N ASP A 54 10.83 3.29 7.67
CA ASP A 54 11.92 3.09 8.62
C ASP A 54 12.20 1.59 8.89
N ASP A 55 11.16 0.76 8.95
CA ASP A 55 11.27 -0.69 9.13
C ASP A 55 10.43 -1.43 8.08
N PRO A 56 11.02 -1.77 6.93
CA PRO A 56 10.32 -2.48 5.86
C PRO A 56 9.79 -3.86 6.28
N THR A 57 10.38 -4.48 7.30
CA THR A 57 9.98 -5.82 7.75
C THR A 57 8.64 -5.82 8.48
N LYS A 58 8.26 -4.68 9.06
CA LYS A 58 7.00 -4.48 9.78
C LYS A 58 5.98 -3.70 8.96
N PHE A 59 6.38 -3.18 7.81
CA PHE A 59 5.50 -2.39 6.96
C PHE A 59 4.64 -3.30 6.09
N THR A 60 3.44 -3.55 6.57
CA THR A 60 2.44 -4.40 5.90
C THR A 60 1.03 -3.97 6.29
N GLY A 61 0.05 -4.27 5.44
CA GLY A 61 -1.36 -4.24 5.83
C GLY A 61 -1.72 -5.46 6.70
N ARG A 62 -2.96 -5.49 7.20
CA ARG A 62 -3.45 -6.54 8.14
C ARG A 62 -3.63 -7.89 7.47
N TYR A 63 -4.03 -7.89 6.21
CA TYR A 63 -4.34 -9.09 5.44
C TYR A 63 -3.37 -9.21 4.27
N LEU A 64 -2.91 -10.43 4.02
CA LEU A 64 -1.88 -10.70 3.04
C LEU A 64 -2.41 -11.62 1.93
N ALA A 65 -2.24 -11.21 0.67
CA ALA A 65 -2.36 -12.11 -0.47
C ALA A 65 -0.97 -12.60 -0.86
N GLY A 66 -0.83 -13.90 -1.09
CA GLY A 66 0.45 -14.56 -1.36
C GLY A 66 1.14 -15.05 -0.09
N SER A 67 2.40 -15.47 -0.21
CA SER A 67 3.15 -16.03 0.91
C SER A 67 3.66 -14.94 1.88
N PRO A 68 3.55 -15.14 3.20
CA PRO A 68 4.18 -14.23 4.17
C PRO A 68 5.72 -14.22 4.05
N ASP A 69 6.30 -15.27 3.53
CA ASP A 69 7.74 -15.42 3.30
C ASP A 69 8.17 -14.93 1.92
N ALA A 70 7.24 -14.38 1.11
CA ALA A 70 7.55 -13.86 -0.21
C ALA A 70 8.67 -12.80 -0.14
N PRO A 71 9.72 -12.94 -0.95
CA PRO A 71 10.84 -12.00 -0.97
C PRO A 71 10.45 -10.63 -1.54
N VAL A 72 9.40 -10.55 -2.35
CA VAL A 72 8.88 -9.31 -2.91
C VAL A 72 7.59 -8.95 -2.19
N LYS A 73 7.65 -7.96 -1.32
CA LYS A 73 6.51 -7.51 -0.51
C LYS A 73 5.99 -6.20 -1.07
N ILE A 74 4.76 -6.22 -1.54
CA ILE A 74 4.06 -5.04 -2.07
C ILE A 74 3.06 -4.55 -1.03
N VAL A 75 3.11 -3.27 -0.71
CA VAL A 75 2.11 -2.58 0.10
C VAL A 75 1.46 -1.50 -0.74
N MET A 76 0.14 -1.52 -0.84
CA MET A 76 -0.64 -0.53 -1.56
C MET A 76 -1.42 0.36 -0.60
N MET A 77 -1.13 1.65 -0.59
CA MET A 77 -2.04 2.65 -0.02
C MET A 77 -3.20 2.86 -0.99
N SER A 78 -4.41 2.50 -0.56
CA SER A 78 -5.53 2.30 -1.48
C SER A 78 -6.81 3.00 -1.08
N ASP A 79 -7.60 3.32 -2.11
CA ASP A 79 -8.98 3.79 -2.00
C ASP A 79 -9.82 3.04 -3.05
N TYR A 80 -10.88 2.36 -2.61
CA TYR A 80 -11.71 1.52 -3.47
C TYR A 80 -12.49 2.28 -4.55
N GLN A 81 -12.67 3.59 -4.40
CA GLN A 81 -13.30 4.43 -5.44
C GLN A 81 -12.27 5.06 -6.37
N CYS A 82 -10.97 4.93 -6.11
CA CYS A 82 -9.92 5.48 -6.95
C CYS A 82 -9.74 4.65 -8.24
N PRO A 83 -9.89 5.26 -9.44
CA PRO A 83 -9.72 4.53 -10.71
C PRO A 83 -8.29 4.01 -10.93
N ASP A 84 -7.30 4.72 -10.41
CA ASP A 84 -5.90 4.32 -10.52
C ASP A 84 -5.57 3.13 -9.63
N CYS A 85 -6.21 3.03 -8.44
CA CYS A 85 -6.12 1.85 -7.58
C CYS A 85 -6.66 0.62 -8.31
N LYS A 86 -7.82 0.73 -8.99
CA LYS A 86 -8.34 -0.37 -9.79
C LYS A 86 -7.41 -0.79 -10.93
N ARG A 87 -6.77 0.18 -11.60
CA ARG A 87 -5.80 -0.14 -12.66
C ARG A 87 -4.57 -0.85 -12.14
N PHE A 88 -4.11 -0.52 -10.95
CA PHE A 88 -3.01 -1.22 -10.30
C PHE A 88 -3.44 -2.63 -9.88
N GLU A 89 -4.64 -2.77 -9.30
CA GLU A 89 -5.20 -4.05 -8.88
C GLU A 89 -5.24 -5.06 -10.04
N ASP A 90 -5.67 -4.63 -11.24
CA ASP A 90 -5.67 -5.48 -12.44
C ASP A 90 -4.26 -5.96 -12.84
N GLN A 91 -3.22 -5.20 -12.51
CA GLN A 91 -1.84 -5.60 -12.80
C GLN A 91 -1.28 -6.56 -11.76
N ILE A 92 -1.54 -6.30 -10.46
CA ILE A 92 -0.98 -7.11 -9.39
C ILE A 92 -1.68 -8.47 -9.29
N ALA A 93 -2.99 -8.54 -9.54
CA ALA A 93 -3.73 -9.80 -9.57
C ALA A 93 -3.09 -10.80 -10.55
N ALA A 94 -2.79 -10.36 -11.78
CA ALA A 94 -2.12 -11.21 -12.76
C ALA A 94 -0.69 -11.65 -12.34
N ILE A 95 0.00 -10.84 -11.53
CA ILE A 95 1.31 -11.19 -10.98
C ILE A 95 1.14 -12.26 -9.89
N LEU A 96 0.21 -12.06 -8.95
CA LEU A 96 -0.04 -12.99 -7.86
C LEU A 96 -0.53 -14.37 -8.35
N GLU A 97 -1.30 -14.41 -9.46
CA GLU A 97 -1.73 -15.67 -10.09
C GLU A 97 -0.57 -16.48 -10.69
N SER A 98 0.50 -15.80 -11.10
CA SER A 98 1.62 -16.42 -11.82
C SER A 98 2.88 -16.61 -10.99
N ARG A 99 2.93 -16.08 -9.75
CA ARG A 99 4.13 -16.00 -8.91
C ARG A 99 3.82 -16.27 -7.44
N ASP A 100 4.64 -17.10 -6.83
CA ASP A 100 4.63 -17.43 -5.40
C ASP A 100 5.66 -16.63 -4.57
N ASP A 101 6.54 -15.88 -5.25
CA ASP A 101 7.59 -15.05 -4.65
C ASP A 101 7.16 -13.59 -4.43
N VAL A 102 5.89 -13.28 -4.61
CA VAL A 102 5.30 -11.95 -4.41
C VAL A 102 4.17 -12.02 -3.40
N SER A 103 4.09 -11.03 -2.53
CA SER A 103 2.93 -10.82 -1.66
C SER A 103 2.40 -9.40 -1.79
N LEU A 104 1.09 -9.25 -1.55
CA LEU A 104 0.39 -7.96 -1.52
C LEU A 104 -0.31 -7.77 -0.18
N SER A 105 -0.21 -6.59 0.37
CA SER A 105 -1.10 -6.11 1.42
C SER A 105 -1.62 -4.71 1.12
N VAL A 106 -2.74 -4.36 1.74
CA VAL A 106 -3.42 -3.08 1.52
C VAL A 106 -3.50 -2.31 2.83
N ILE A 107 -3.24 -1.02 2.76
CA ILE A 107 -3.49 -0.04 3.83
C ILE A 107 -4.48 0.97 3.28
N HIS A 108 -5.59 1.18 3.97
CA HIS A 108 -6.65 2.06 3.49
C HIS A 108 -6.27 3.54 3.62
N PHE A 109 -6.44 4.28 2.54
CA PHE A 109 -6.31 5.74 2.56
C PHE A 109 -7.46 6.38 1.77
N PRO A 110 -8.67 6.37 2.33
CA PRO A 110 -9.85 6.94 1.68
C PRO A 110 -9.70 8.45 1.47
N PHE A 111 -9.99 8.94 0.26
CA PHE A 111 -10.09 10.37 -0.01
C PHE A 111 -11.47 10.91 0.36
N ASN A 112 -11.81 10.75 1.65
CA ASN A 112 -13.08 11.18 2.22
C ASN A 112 -12.87 11.69 3.66
N GLN A 113 -13.30 12.93 3.92
CA GLN A 113 -13.13 13.61 5.20
C GLN A 113 -13.91 12.97 6.36
N ASP A 114 -14.92 12.13 6.07
CA ASP A 114 -15.70 11.46 7.13
C ASP A 114 -14.85 10.49 7.96
N CYS A 115 -13.77 9.94 7.38
CA CYS A 115 -12.86 9.03 8.08
C CYS A 115 -11.38 9.36 7.90
N ASN A 116 -11.04 10.33 7.05
CA ASN A 116 -9.65 10.74 6.82
C ASN A 116 -9.48 12.24 7.06
N PRO A 117 -9.07 12.65 8.27
CA PRO A 117 -8.89 14.06 8.61
C PRO A 117 -7.68 14.71 7.91
N TYR A 118 -6.82 13.93 7.23
CA TYR A 118 -5.63 14.43 6.56
C TYR A 118 -5.87 14.80 5.09
N VAL A 119 -7.07 14.54 4.55
CA VAL A 119 -7.43 15.03 3.21
C VAL A 119 -8.18 16.35 3.32
N ASN A 120 -7.86 17.27 2.43
CA ASN A 120 -8.44 18.63 2.46
C ASN A 120 -9.83 18.72 1.79
N ARG A 121 -10.27 17.66 1.13
CA ARG A 121 -11.60 17.55 0.51
C ARG A 121 -12.00 16.09 0.30
N THR A 122 -13.30 15.83 0.29
CA THR A 122 -13.87 14.55 -0.13
C THR A 122 -13.88 14.47 -1.66
N LEU A 123 -13.16 13.48 -2.20
CA LEU A 123 -13.19 13.13 -3.63
C LEU A 123 -14.07 11.90 -3.87
N HIS A 124 -14.11 10.98 -2.93
CA HIS A 124 -14.72 9.66 -3.03
C HIS A 124 -15.71 9.46 -1.89
N SER A 125 -17.00 9.74 -2.16
CA SER A 125 -18.05 9.84 -1.13
C SER A 125 -18.34 8.54 -0.37
N ASN A 126 -18.06 7.38 -0.96
CA ASN A 126 -18.28 6.07 -0.32
C ASN A 126 -16.98 5.34 0.06
N ALA A 127 -15.81 6.01 -0.02
CA ALA A 127 -14.53 5.38 0.25
C ALA A 127 -14.39 4.93 1.71
N CYS A 128 -14.90 5.70 2.67
CA CYS A 128 -14.92 5.32 4.09
C CYS A 128 -15.76 4.06 4.33
N TRP A 129 -16.92 3.97 3.68
CA TRP A 129 -17.77 2.79 3.75
C TRP A 129 -17.10 1.56 3.16
N ALA A 130 -16.45 1.72 2.01
CA ALA A 130 -15.75 0.62 1.36
C ALA A 130 -14.57 0.09 2.20
N ALA A 131 -13.80 0.97 2.83
CA ALA A 131 -12.73 0.57 3.74
C ALA A 131 -13.28 -0.21 4.93
N ARG A 132 -14.33 0.30 5.59
CA ARG A 132 -15.01 -0.39 6.69
C ARG A 132 -15.61 -1.72 6.26
N PHE A 133 -16.17 -1.80 5.05
CA PHE A 133 -16.72 -3.04 4.50
C PHE A 133 -15.65 -4.13 4.38
N ALA A 134 -14.50 -3.81 3.78
CA ALA A 134 -13.40 -4.75 3.63
C ALA A 134 -12.83 -5.21 4.99
N GLU A 135 -12.62 -4.27 5.93
CA GLU A 135 -12.15 -4.59 7.29
C GLU A 135 -13.15 -5.50 8.04
N THR A 136 -14.47 -5.23 7.90
CA THR A 136 -15.50 -6.06 8.53
C THR A 136 -15.51 -7.47 7.96
N ALA A 137 -15.38 -7.60 6.65
CA ALA A 137 -15.28 -8.91 6.01
C ALA A 137 -14.04 -9.68 6.49
N GLY A 138 -12.94 -8.96 6.71
CA GLY A 138 -11.73 -9.53 7.29
C GLY A 138 -11.88 -9.96 8.76
N ILE A 139 -12.59 -9.18 9.58
CA ILE A 139 -12.88 -9.56 10.96
C ILE A 139 -13.74 -10.83 11.02
N LEU A 140 -14.74 -10.97 10.15
CA LEU A 140 -15.67 -12.07 10.15
C LEU A 140 -15.14 -13.32 9.43
N GLY A 141 -14.36 -13.15 8.37
CA GLY A 141 -13.92 -14.23 7.49
C GLY A 141 -12.39 -14.39 7.37
N GLY A 142 -11.61 -13.65 8.18
CA GLY A 142 -10.15 -13.67 8.07
C GLY A 142 -9.63 -13.14 6.74
N GLU A 143 -8.46 -13.60 6.33
CA GLU A 143 -7.83 -13.18 5.06
C GLU A 143 -8.74 -13.47 3.86
N GLU A 144 -9.39 -14.64 3.83
CA GLU A 144 -10.29 -15.00 2.74
C GLU A 144 -11.48 -14.04 2.63
N GLY A 145 -12.08 -13.68 3.76
CA GLY A 145 -13.19 -12.72 3.82
C GLY A 145 -12.76 -11.34 3.32
N PHE A 146 -11.60 -10.86 3.77
CA PHE A 146 -11.05 -9.57 3.34
C PHE A 146 -10.81 -9.54 1.82
N TRP A 147 -10.11 -10.53 1.28
CA TRP A 147 -9.75 -10.53 -0.14
C TRP A 147 -10.95 -10.70 -1.05
N LYS A 148 -11.96 -11.50 -0.67
CA LYS A 148 -13.24 -11.57 -1.40
C LYS A 148 -13.95 -10.23 -1.44
N ALA A 149 -14.01 -9.52 -0.30
CA ALA A 149 -14.60 -8.19 -0.25
C ALA A 149 -13.79 -7.17 -1.08
N HIS A 150 -12.47 -7.24 -1.03
CA HIS A 150 -11.54 -6.42 -1.81
C HIS A 150 -11.77 -6.57 -3.32
N GLU A 151 -11.80 -7.79 -3.82
CA GLU A 151 -12.07 -8.09 -5.23
C GLU A 151 -13.46 -7.59 -5.65
N MET A 152 -14.48 -7.85 -4.81
CA MET A 152 -15.85 -7.42 -5.04
C MET A 152 -15.93 -5.89 -5.17
N LEU A 153 -15.31 -5.14 -4.26
CA LEU A 153 -15.29 -3.68 -4.30
C LEU A 153 -14.62 -3.16 -5.57
N PHE A 154 -13.47 -3.69 -5.94
CA PHE A 154 -12.76 -3.28 -7.15
C PHE A 154 -13.46 -3.72 -8.43
N SER A 155 -14.17 -4.86 -8.44
CA SER A 155 -14.96 -5.29 -9.60
C SER A 155 -16.03 -4.27 -9.99
N ARG A 156 -16.55 -3.52 -9.03
CA ARG A 156 -17.55 -2.47 -9.22
C ARG A 156 -16.96 -1.15 -9.73
N LYS A 157 -15.62 -1.05 -9.86
CA LYS A 157 -14.91 0.10 -10.45
C LYS A 157 -15.27 1.45 -9.79
N GLY A 158 -15.37 1.47 -8.47
CA GLY A 158 -15.76 2.65 -7.70
C GLY A 158 -17.26 3.03 -7.81
N ARG A 159 -18.04 2.27 -8.58
CA ARG A 159 -19.48 2.50 -8.76
C ARG A 159 -20.29 1.67 -7.77
N PHE A 160 -20.29 2.09 -6.53
CA PHE A 160 -21.11 1.54 -5.46
C PHE A 160 -21.56 2.66 -4.52
N THR A 161 -22.68 2.42 -3.86
CA THR A 161 -23.27 3.30 -2.87
C THR A 161 -23.55 2.51 -1.61
N GLN A 162 -23.95 3.19 -0.54
CA GLN A 162 -24.30 2.51 0.71
C GLN A 162 -25.46 1.52 0.55
N THR A 163 -26.34 1.73 -0.43
CA THR A 163 -27.47 0.83 -0.72
C THR A 163 -27.03 -0.48 -1.40
N ASP A 164 -25.83 -0.53 -1.96
CA ASP A 164 -25.28 -1.74 -2.58
C ASP A 164 -24.67 -2.69 -1.53
N PHE A 165 -24.32 -2.21 -0.34
CA PHE A 165 -23.62 -3.02 0.65
C PHE A 165 -24.44 -4.19 1.23
N PRO A 166 -25.76 -4.09 1.54
CA PRO A 166 -26.50 -5.24 2.04
C PRO A 166 -26.49 -6.45 1.08
N PRO A 167 -26.79 -6.32 -0.23
CA PRO A 167 -26.68 -7.45 -1.14
C PRO A 167 -25.23 -7.94 -1.33
N MET A 168 -24.22 -7.07 -1.19
CA MET A 168 -22.82 -7.49 -1.23
C MET A 168 -22.45 -8.35 -0.01
N VAL A 169 -23.00 -8.05 1.16
CA VAL A 169 -22.80 -8.85 2.38
C VAL A 169 -23.37 -10.28 2.22
N GLU A 170 -24.59 -10.38 1.65
CA GLU A 170 -25.21 -11.67 1.36
C GLU A 170 -24.41 -12.49 0.35
N GLU A 171 -23.88 -11.83 -0.70
CA GLU A 171 -23.01 -12.47 -1.70
C GLU A 171 -21.72 -13.02 -1.09
N LEU A 172 -21.17 -12.35 -0.05
CA LEU A 172 -20.03 -12.82 0.72
C LEU A 172 -20.39 -13.95 1.71
N GLY A 173 -21.67 -14.25 1.89
CA GLY A 173 -22.15 -15.30 2.79
C GLY A 173 -22.22 -14.89 4.26
N PHE A 174 -22.19 -13.61 4.57
CA PHE A 174 -22.34 -13.11 5.93
C PHE A 174 -23.79 -12.72 6.26
N ASP A 175 -24.12 -12.74 7.55
CA ASP A 175 -25.39 -12.20 8.05
C ASP A 175 -25.38 -10.66 7.99
N PRO A 176 -26.32 -10.03 7.26
CA PRO A 176 -26.30 -8.58 7.05
C PRO A 176 -26.42 -7.76 8.34
N GLN A 177 -27.18 -8.23 9.32
CA GLN A 177 -27.36 -7.49 10.57
C GLN A 177 -26.11 -7.52 11.43
N THR A 178 -25.47 -8.69 11.55
CA THR A 178 -24.20 -8.86 12.25
C THR A 178 -23.12 -8.02 11.57
N PHE A 179 -23.03 -8.12 10.24
CA PHE A 179 -22.05 -7.37 9.46
C PHE A 179 -22.20 -5.86 9.66
N GLN A 180 -23.43 -5.34 9.56
CA GLN A 180 -23.71 -3.92 9.75
C GLN A 180 -23.35 -3.46 11.16
N THR A 181 -23.68 -4.26 12.18
CA THR A 181 -23.36 -3.94 13.58
C THR A 181 -21.86 -3.80 13.80
N ILE A 182 -21.06 -4.72 13.25
CA ILE A 182 -19.60 -4.69 13.36
C ILE A 182 -19.02 -3.54 12.53
N MET A 183 -19.48 -3.37 11.29
CA MET A 183 -19.02 -2.34 10.36
C MET A 183 -19.21 -0.93 10.91
N MET A 184 -20.29 -0.68 11.63
CA MET A 184 -20.60 0.60 12.27
C MET A 184 -19.98 0.74 13.66
N GLY A 185 -19.33 -0.30 14.15
CA GLY A 185 -18.72 -0.33 15.45
C GLY A 185 -17.39 0.44 15.53
N PRO A 186 -17.00 0.86 16.75
CA PRO A 186 -15.77 1.63 16.97
C PRO A 186 -14.50 0.84 16.66
N ALA A 187 -14.54 -0.49 16.70
CA ALA A 187 -13.37 -1.33 16.39
C ALA A 187 -12.96 -1.19 14.92
N VAL A 188 -13.92 -1.26 13.99
CA VAL A 188 -13.65 -1.08 12.55
C VAL A 188 -13.23 0.35 12.25
N ASP A 189 -13.83 1.33 12.93
CA ASP A 189 -13.39 2.72 12.81
C ASP A 189 -11.93 2.89 13.21
N ALA A 190 -11.52 2.32 14.33
CA ALA A 190 -10.15 2.37 14.81
C ALA A 190 -9.14 1.77 13.81
N LEU A 191 -9.50 0.66 13.14
CA LEU A 191 -8.65 0.05 12.10
C LEU A 191 -8.43 0.99 10.91
N VAL A 192 -9.51 1.62 10.44
CA VAL A 192 -9.41 2.59 9.32
C VAL A 192 -8.62 3.83 9.76
N GLN A 193 -8.81 4.32 10.99
CA GLN A 193 -8.05 5.45 11.52
C GLN A 193 -6.55 5.14 11.67
N GLU A 194 -6.20 3.91 12.05
CA GLU A 194 -4.81 3.47 12.11
C GLU A 194 -4.16 3.52 10.71
N ASP A 195 -4.84 2.99 9.70
CA ASP A 195 -4.38 3.00 8.32
C ASP A 195 -4.18 4.42 7.78
N VAL A 196 -5.16 5.27 7.99
CA VAL A 196 -5.12 6.67 7.58
C VAL A 196 -3.96 7.42 8.26
N LYS A 197 -3.70 7.13 9.55
CA LYS A 197 -2.57 7.70 10.28
C LYS A 197 -1.23 7.25 9.69
N VAL A 198 -1.08 5.96 9.38
CA VAL A 198 0.12 5.43 8.71
C VAL A 198 0.33 6.14 7.37
N GLY A 199 -0.71 6.26 6.56
CA GLY A 199 -0.63 6.97 5.28
C GLY A 199 -0.23 8.43 5.43
N SER A 200 -0.78 9.13 6.43
CA SER A 200 -0.43 10.51 6.70
C SER A 200 1.04 10.68 7.12
N GLN A 201 1.55 9.79 7.97
CA GLN A 201 2.95 9.78 8.39
C GLN A 201 3.92 9.53 7.21
N LEU A 202 3.48 8.75 6.22
CA LEU A 202 4.21 8.52 4.97
C LEU A 202 4.00 9.62 3.93
N GLY A 203 3.24 10.65 4.25
CA GLY A 203 2.96 11.75 3.33
C GLY A 203 2.16 11.33 2.11
N VAL A 204 1.19 10.42 2.27
CA VAL A 204 0.28 10.00 1.18
C VAL A 204 -0.61 11.19 0.81
N TYR A 205 -0.53 11.62 -0.46
CA TYR A 205 -1.31 12.72 -1.01
C TYR A 205 -2.08 12.32 -2.29
N PHE A 206 -1.92 11.09 -2.74
CA PHE A 206 -2.68 10.45 -3.83
C PHE A 206 -2.74 8.94 -3.62
N THR A 207 -3.67 8.26 -4.28
CA THR A 207 -3.75 6.81 -4.36
C THR A 207 -3.78 6.33 -5.81
N PRO A 208 -3.23 5.13 -6.11
CA PRO A 208 -2.47 4.29 -5.19
C PRO A 208 -1.07 4.86 -4.95
N MET A 209 -0.58 4.78 -3.71
CA MET A 209 0.85 4.88 -3.46
C MET A 209 1.37 3.49 -3.15
N ILE A 210 2.35 3.05 -3.93
CA ILE A 210 2.85 1.67 -3.92
C ILE A 210 4.22 1.64 -3.29
N PHE A 211 4.44 0.66 -2.43
CA PHE A 211 5.76 0.38 -1.87
C PHE A 211 6.14 -1.06 -2.21
N ILE A 212 7.39 -1.28 -2.56
CA ILE A 212 7.99 -2.60 -2.75
C ILE A 212 9.13 -2.70 -1.77
N ASN A 213 9.06 -3.66 -0.85
CA ASN A 213 10.04 -3.84 0.22
C ASN A 213 10.33 -2.52 0.96
N GLY A 214 9.28 -1.75 1.27
CA GLY A 214 9.35 -0.49 2.01
C GLY A 214 9.78 0.73 1.19
N VAL A 215 10.13 0.59 -0.09
CA VAL A 215 10.55 1.69 -0.96
C VAL A 215 9.42 2.08 -1.92
N GLN A 216 9.07 3.36 -1.97
CA GLN A 216 8.01 3.85 -2.85
C GLN A 216 8.31 3.56 -4.32
N PHE A 217 7.39 2.87 -4.99
CA PHE A 217 7.42 2.58 -6.41
C PHE A 217 6.55 3.57 -7.19
N LYS A 218 7.17 4.42 -8.00
CA LYS A 218 6.48 5.55 -8.68
C LYS A 218 5.88 5.19 -10.04
N TRP A 219 6.29 4.06 -10.66
CA TRP A 219 6.02 3.77 -12.07
C TRP A 219 4.96 2.70 -12.30
N TYR A 220 4.07 2.50 -11.31
CA TYR A 220 2.98 1.51 -11.36
C TYR A 220 2.01 1.73 -12.54
N GLN A 221 1.92 2.93 -13.09
CA GLN A 221 1.08 3.24 -14.26
C GLN A 221 1.62 2.66 -15.56
N ASN A 222 2.91 2.35 -15.61
CA ASN A 222 3.56 1.80 -16.79
C ASN A 222 3.46 0.27 -16.77
N ARG A 223 2.73 -0.29 -17.74
CA ARG A 223 2.52 -1.75 -17.84
C ARG A 223 3.87 -2.49 -17.88
N GLY A 224 3.94 -3.59 -17.13
CA GLY A 224 5.13 -4.45 -17.05
C GLY A 224 6.19 -3.98 -16.05
N ARG A 225 6.24 -2.73 -15.64
CA ARG A 225 7.27 -2.21 -14.73
C ARG A 225 7.22 -2.83 -13.33
N LEU A 226 6.03 -3.13 -12.83
CA LEU A 226 5.87 -3.82 -11.56
C LEU A 226 6.44 -5.25 -11.63
N ALA A 227 6.14 -5.98 -12.70
CA ALA A 227 6.68 -7.32 -12.94
C ALA A 227 8.20 -7.27 -13.10
N ASP A 228 8.75 -6.31 -13.83
CA ASP A 228 10.19 -6.10 -14.00
C ASP A 228 10.89 -5.85 -12.66
N ALA A 229 10.33 -4.99 -11.82
CA ALA A 229 10.85 -4.73 -10.47
C ALA A 229 10.87 -6.01 -9.62
N GLY A 230 9.75 -6.74 -9.61
CA GLY A 230 9.65 -8.04 -8.91
C GLY A 230 10.66 -9.06 -9.42
N ASN A 231 10.85 -9.19 -10.73
CA ASN A 231 11.82 -10.11 -11.34
C ASN A 231 13.26 -9.78 -10.92
N ARG A 232 13.63 -8.51 -10.89
CA ARG A 232 14.98 -8.09 -10.50
C ARG A 232 15.26 -8.34 -9.02
N ILE A 233 14.28 -8.08 -8.14
CA ILE A 233 14.41 -8.32 -6.71
C ILE A 233 14.51 -9.83 -6.45
N ALA A 234 13.60 -10.63 -6.98
CA ALA A 234 13.61 -12.08 -6.81
C ALA A 234 14.89 -12.72 -7.41
N GLY A 235 15.32 -12.26 -8.57
CA GLY A 235 16.57 -12.70 -9.19
C GLY A 235 17.80 -12.38 -8.34
N GLY A 236 17.86 -11.20 -7.74
CA GLY A 236 18.94 -10.80 -6.83
C GLY A 236 18.99 -11.65 -5.56
N ILE A 237 17.83 -11.98 -4.98
CA ILE A 237 17.72 -12.85 -3.81
C ILE A 237 18.17 -14.27 -4.17
N ALA A 238 17.68 -14.84 -5.27
CA ALA A 238 18.06 -16.16 -5.73
C ALA A 238 19.56 -16.28 -6.05
N ALA A 239 20.17 -15.21 -6.54
CA ALA A 239 21.60 -15.14 -6.79
C ALA A 239 22.46 -14.89 -5.52
N GLY A 240 21.81 -14.73 -4.34
CA GLY A 240 22.50 -14.41 -3.09
C GLY A 240 23.10 -12.99 -3.03
N THR A 241 22.71 -12.11 -3.96
CA THR A 241 23.13 -10.71 -4.00
C THR A 241 22.16 -9.79 -3.25
N MET A 242 21.03 -10.33 -2.77
CA MET A 242 20.03 -9.65 -1.96
C MET A 242 19.63 -10.53 -0.78
N ASP A 243 19.40 -9.93 0.40
CA ASP A 243 18.87 -10.62 1.58
C ASP A 243 17.33 -10.64 1.54
N PRO A 244 16.68 -11.82 1.49
CA PRO A 244 15.24 -11.92 1.49
C PRO A 244 14.58 -11.44 2.79
N THR A 245 15.34 -11.42 3.91
CA THR A 245 14.81 -11.04 5.23
C THR A 245 14.97 -9.56 5.52
N LEU A 246 15.65 -8.80 4.65
CA LEU A 246 16.00 -7.39 4.87
C LEU A 246 16.74 -7.15 6.21
N LYS A 247 17.46 -8.15 6.71
CA LYS A 247 18.32 -7.96 7.89
C LYS A 247 19.58 -7.24 7.45
N SER A 248 19.93 -6.18 8.17
CA SER A 248 21.16 -5.44 7.95
C SER A 248 22.37 -6.40 7.91
N PRO A 249 23.31 -6.23 6.99
CA PRO A 249 24.55 -7.00 7.06
C PRO A 249 25.24 -6.75 8.40
N PRO A 250 25.93 -7.74 8.96
CA PRO A 250 26.67 -7.53 10.20
C PRO A 250 27.64 -6.36 9.99
N THR A 251 27.59 -5.39 10.87
CA THR A 251 28.53 -4.26 10.91
C THR A 251 29.93 -4.86 11.06
N THR A 252 30.67 -4.93 9.97
CA THR A 252 32.11 -5.19 10.04
C THR A 252 32.73 -3.98 10.70
N ALA A 253 33.00 -4.09 12.00
CA ALA A 253 33.84 -3.14 12.70
C ALA A 253 35.22 -3.16 12.03
N VAL A 254 35.63 -1.99 11.53
CA VAL A 254 37.02 -1.66 11.20
C VAL A 254 37.53 -0.71 12.24
#